data_6f1bc3c048703965cef1692416b4d167
#
_entry.id   6f1bc3c048703965cef1692416b4d167
#
_cell.length_a   1.000
_cell.length_b   1.000
_cell.length_c   1.000
_cell.angle_alpha   90.00
_cell.angle_beta   90.00
_cell.angle_gamma   90.00
#
_symmetry.space_group_name_H-M   'P 1'
#
loop_
_entity.id
_entity.type
_entity.pdbx_description
1 polymer ?
#
loop_
_entity_poly.entity_id
_entity_poly.type
_entity_poly.pdbx_seq_one_letter_code
_entity_poly.pdbx_strand_id
1 'polypeptide(L)'
;MATTVIAAFNEFMKDTVNLNKEDTDDAHASRDWLIGKINDFDKDGTFPVNYPDIHIPFGSFARRTKIRPLDDIDLMLGLSAESATHTIYSDHITLNSTGENTRLHQYRHTGENTICSVRILNAFKNRLQGVSQYAKAEIRRNQEAVTLNLSSKDWNFDIVPCFMSNADAFGKNYYLIPDGKGHWKKTDPRVDRNRVSEINVKNDGNVLNVIRAVKYWQRRPTMPTMSSYLLETMILDYYKNKTDCLKYIDMELQAL
;
A
#
# COMPACT_ATOMS: atom_id res chain seq x y z
N MET A 1 31.86 -19.47 -0.19
CA MET A 1 30.99 -20.46 0.47
C MET A 1 30.98 -20.18 1.96
N ALA A 2 29.82 -20.12 2.56
CA ALA A 2 29.68 -19.90 4.00
C ALA A 2 30.33 -21.06 4.77
N THR A 3 31.09 -20.75 5.81
CA THR A 3 31.81 -21.73 6.63
C THR A 3 31.11 -22.07 7.96
N THR A 4 30.05 -21.33 8.29
CA THR A 4 29.22 -21.54 9.46
C THR A 4 27.72 -21.42 9.11
N VAL A 5 26.83 -22.00 9.94
CA VAL A 5 25.37 -21.88 9.76
C VAL A 5 24.94 -20.42 9.77
N ILE A 6 25.46 -19.62 10.72
CA ILE A 6 25.18 -18.18 10.79
C ILE A 6 25.57 -17.45 9.51
N ALA A 7 26.76 -17.74 8.97
CA ALA A 7 27.22 -17.13 7.72
C ALA A 7 26.33 -17.54 6.53
N ALA A 8 25.91 -18.80 6.46
CA ALA A 8 25.02 -19.31 5.42
C ALA A 8 23.64 -18.62 5.48
N PHE A 9 23.05 -18.45 6.66
CA PHE A 9 21.79 -17.74 6.83
C PHE A 9 21.91 -16.25 6.52
N ASN A 10 23.01 -15.60 6.87
CA ASN A 10 23.25 -14.20 6.51
C ASN A 10 23.35 -14.00 4.99
N GLU A 11 24.08 -14.89 4.28
CA GLU A 11 24.18 -14.92 2.83
C GLU A 11 22.79 -15.18 2.20
N PHE A 12 22.05 -16.17 2.68
CA PHE A 12 20.68 -16.49 2.25
C PHE A 12 19.74 -15.30 2.42
N MET A 13 19.73 -14.66 3.60
CA MET A 13 18.88 -13.50 3.85
C MET A 13 19.22 -12.33 2.93
N LYS A 14 20.51 -12.06 2.73
CA LYS A 14 20.99 -10.96 1.89
C LYS A 14 20.72 -11.21 0.42
N ASP A 15 21.03 -12.40 -0.10
CA ASP A 15 21.11 -12.63 -1.53
C ASP A 15 19.84 -13.25 -2.12
N THR A 16 18.97 -13.84 -1.26
CA THR A 16 17.78 -14.57 -1.69
C THR A 16 16.48 -13.94 -1.14
N VAL A 17 16.45 -13.53 0.13
CA VAL A 17 15.20 -13.12 0.79
C VAL A 17 15.00 -11.61 0.74
N ASN A 18 15.99 -10.83 1.18
CA ASN A 18 15.87 -9.39 1.31
C ASN A 18 15.98 -8.70 -0.06
N LEU A 19 15.23 -7.62 -0.23
CA LEU A 19 15.43 -6.71 -1.37
C LEU A 19 16.87 -6.17 -1.33
N ASN A 20 17.51 -6.05 -2.49
CA ASN A 20 18.80 -5.37 -2.57
C ASN A 20 18.61 -3.84 -2.50
N LYS A 21 19.72 -3.15 -2.29
CA LYS A 21 19.69 -1.69 -2.16
C LYS A 21 19.38 -1.02 -3.50
N GLU A 22 19.91 -1.51 -4.59
CA GLU A 22 19.75 -0.94 -5.93
C GLU A 22 18.30 -0.99 -6.37
N ASP A 23 17.63 -2.17 -6.29
CA ASP A 23 16.20 -2.31 -6.59
C ASP A 23 15.34 -1.41 -5.69
N THR A 24 15.70 -1.29 -4.41
CA THR A 24 14.97 -0.46 -3.45
C THR A 24 15.09 1.03 -3.79
N ASP A 25 16.29 1.51 -4.10
CA ASP A 25 16.55 2.90 -4.45
C ASP A 25 15.85 3.26 -5.79
N ASP A 26 15.90 2.37 -6.80
CA ASP A 26 15.20 2.55 -8.08
C ASP A 26 13.68 2.54 -7.91
N ALA A 27 13.15 1.67 -7.05
CA ALA A 27 11.73 1.65 -6.71
C ALA A 27 11.27 2.95 -6.04
N HIS A 28 12.06 3.50 -5.13
CA HIS A 28 11.77 4.79 -4.51
C HIS A 28 11.80 5.93 -5.53
N ALA A 29 12.81 6.00 -6.39
CA ALA A 29 12.90 7.03 -7.44
C ALA A 29 11.73 6.93 -8.43
N SER A 30 11.38 5.71 -8.85
CA SER A 30 10.24 5.44 -9.74
C SER A 30 8.90 5.85 -9.12
N ARG A 31 8.71 5.54 -7.83
CA ARG A 31 7.54 5.96 -7.04
C ARG A 31 7.43 7.48 -6.97
N ASP A 32 8.51 8.16 -6.60
CA ASP A 32 8.51 9.60 -6.40
C ASP A 32 8.25 10.36 -7.72
N TRP A 33 8.78 9.83 -8.82
CA TRP A 33 8.48 10.32 -10.16
C TRP A 33 6.99 10.15 -10.51
N LEU A 34 6.40 8.96 -10.24
CA LEU A 34 4.98 8.69 -10.46
C LEU A 34 4.09 9.64 -9.65
N ILE A 35 4.39 9.83 -8.35
CA ILE A 35 3.65 10.78 -7.49
C ILE A 35 3.74 12.20 -8.07
N GLY A 36 4.93 12.64 -8.51
CA GLY A 36 5.10 13.92 -9.16
C GLY A 36 4.21 14.10 -10.41
N LYS A 37 4.07 13.06 -11.23
CA LYS A 37 3.17 13.08 -12.39
C LYS A 37 1.70 13.16 -11.99
N ILE A 38 1.29 12.40 -10.97
CA ILE A 38 -0.11 12.41 -10.51
C ILE A 38 -0.47 13.75 -9.87
N ASN A 39 0.46 14.40 -9.17
CA ASN A 39 0.25 15.73 -8.63
C ASN A 39 0.00 16.81 -9.71
N ASP A 40 0.34 16.52 -10.96
CA ASP A 40 0.07 17.41 -12.10
C ASP A 40 -1.31 17.17 -12.75
N PHE A 41 -2.02 16.09 -12.40
CA PHE A 41 -3.27 15.69 -13.09
C PHE A 41 -4.41 16.68 -12.90
N ASP A 42 -4.44 17.42 -11.81
CA ASP A 42 -5.52 18.35 -11.48
C ASP A 42 -5.31 19.77 -12.04
N LYS A 43 -4.17 20.04 -12.70
CA LYS A 43 -3.82 21.38 -13.22
C LYS A 43 -4.78 21.91 -14.28
N ASP A 44 -5.40 21.04 -15.06
CA ASP A 44 -6.36 21.43 -16.10
C ASP A 44 -7.81 21.62 -15.60
N GLY A 45 -8.04 21.39 -14.32
CA GLY A 45 -9.36 21.60 -13.70
C GLY A 45 -10.37 20.48 -13.91
N THR A 46 -10.05 19.41 -14.66
CA THR A 46 -10.99 18.31 -14.98
C THR A 46 -10.78 17.06 -14.13
N PHE A 47 -9.65 16.95 -13.43
CA PHE A 47 -9.34 15.87 -12.50
C PHE A 47 -9.76 16.26 -11.07
N PRO A 48 -10.10 15.30 -10.18
CA PRO A 48 -10.31 15.60 -8.77
C PRO A 48 -9.12 16.36 -8.18
N VAL A 49 -9.37 17.27 -7.25
CA VAL A 49 -8.29 18.07 -6.64
C VAL A 49 -7.38 17.15 -5.83
N ASN A 50 -6.10 17.13 -6.13
CA ASN A 50 -5.10 16.41 -5.35
C ASN A 50 -4.95 17.02 -3.95
N TYR A 51 -4.70 16.16 -2.97
CA TYR A 51 -4.38 16.55 -1.61
C TYR A 51 -3.12 15.81 -1.12
N PRO A 52 -1.92 16.27 -1.51
CA PRO A 52 -0.65 15.58 -1.26
C PRO A 52 -0.35 15.31 0.21
N ASP A 53 -0.83 16.15 1.13
CA ASP A 53 -0.57 16.02 2.58
C ASP A 53 -1.08 14.69 3.18
N ILE A 54 -2.04 14.05 2.52
CA ILE A 54 -2.56 12.75 2.94
C ILE A 54 -2.09 11.59 2.05
N HIS A 55 -1.14 11.82 1.14
CA HIS A 55 -0.51 10.73 0.40
C HIS A 55 0.24 9.80 1.36
N ILE A 56 0.08 8.51 1.20
CA ILE A 56 0.75 7.54 2.06
C ILE A 56 1.16 6.28 1.28
N PRO A 57 2.45 5.90 1.30
CA PRO A 57 2.85 4.56 0.89
C PRO A 57 2.34 3.55 1.90
N PHE A 58 1.83 2.42 1.43
CA PHE A 58 1.31 1.35 2.27
C PHE A 58 1.75 -0.03 1.75
N GLY A 59 1.13 -1.11 2.20
CA GLY A 59 1.51 -2.46 1.78
C GLY A 59 2.84 -2.94 2.35
N SER A 60 3.32 -4.07 1.84
CA SER A 60 4.49 -4.75 2.39
C SER A 60 5.82 -4.02 2.14
N PHE A 61 5.92 -3.29 1.02
CA PHE A 61 7.09 -2.48 0.71
C PHE A 61 7.25 -1.33 1.71
N ALA A 62 6.18 -0.59 1.99
CA ALA A 62 6.17 0.51 2.96
C ALA A 62 6.43 0.04 4.41
N ARG A 63 5.94 -1.14 4.79
CA ARG A 63 6.20 -1.76 6.10
C ARG A 63 7.58 -2.42 6.20
N ARG A 64 8.36 -2.46 5.11
CA ARG A 64 9.68 -3.11 5.04
C ARG A 64 9.62 -4.62 5.25
N THR A 65 8.48 -5.25 5.00
CA THR A 65 8.25 -6.69 5.10
C THR A 65 8.21 -7.39 3.74
N LYS A 66 8.47 -6.64 2.65
CA LYS A 66 8.58 -7.17 1.29
C LYS A 66 9.81 -8.06 1.15
N ILE A 67 9.67 -9.14 0.39
CA ILE A 67 10.75 -10.07 0.03
C ILE A 67 10.95 -10.07 -1.49
N ARG A 68 12.08 -10.60 -1.96
CA ARG A 68 12.33 -10.79 -3.40
C ARG A 68 11.36 -11.80 -4.04
N PRO A 69 11.02 -11.56 -5.33
CA PRO A 69 11.28 -10.32 -6.07
C PRO A 69 10.41 -9.17 -5.57
N LEU A 70 10.82 -7.92 -5.83
CA LEU A 70 9.92 -6.78 -5.70
C LEU A 70 8.91 -6.86 -6.84
N ASP A 71 7.63 -7.09 -6.54
CA ASP A 71 6.58 -7.32 -7.52
C ASP A 71 5.45 -6.27 -7.47
N ASP A 72 5.25 -5.60 -6.33
CA ASP A 72 4.24 -4.55 -6.16
C ASP A 72 4.70 -3.43 -5.21
N ILE A 73 4.24 -2.21 -5.49
CA ILE A 73 4.40 -1.02 -4.65
C ILE A 73 3.03 -0.37 -4.51
N ASP A 74 2.52 -0.34 -3.29
CA ASP A 74 1.19 0.16 -2.97
C ASP A 74 1.25 1.64 -2.58
N LEU A 75 0.39 2.48 -3.20
CA LEU A 75 0.30 3.91 -2.97
C LEU A 75 -1.15 4.36 -2.73
N MET A 76 -1.43 4.95 -1.60
CA MET A 76 -2.67 5.70 -1.41
C MET A 76 -2.43 7.16 -1.72
N LEU A 77 -3.20 7.69 -2.68
CA LEU A 77 -3.07 9.05 -3.17
C LEU A 77 -4.30 9.87 -2.79
N GLY A 78 -4.05 10.87 -1.96
CA GLY A 78 -5.07 11.70 -1.37
C GLY A 78 -5.72 12.66 -2.34
N LEU A 79 -7.03 12.76 -2.24
CA LEU A 79 -7.85 13.72 -2.95
C LEU A 79 -8.55 14.63 -1.93
N SER A 80 -8.75 15.88 -2.31
CA SER A 80 -9.58 16.82 -1.55
C SER A 80 -11.03 16.35 -1.57
N ALA A 81 -11.65 16.27 -0.40
CA ALA A 81 -13.06 15.95 -0.29
C ALA A 81 -13.99 17.10 -0.70
N GLU A 82 -13.47 18.33 -0.94
CA GLU A 82 -14.23 19.51 -1.35
C GLU A 82 -15.53 19.67 -0.51
N SER A 83 -15.44 19.46 0.81
CA SER A 83 -16.54 19.47 1.77
C SER A 83 -17.56 18.32 1.62
N ALA A 84 -17.27 17.27 0.85
CA ALA A 84 -18.12 16.10 0.79
C ALA A 84 -18.31 15.50 2.19
N THR A 85 -19.51 15.00 2.44
CA THR A 85 -19.85 14.26 3.66
C THR A 85 -19.87 12.76 3.39
N HIS A 86 -19.85 11.93 4.43
CA HIS A 86 -19.97 10.50 4.25
C HIS A 86 -21.05 9.90 5.16
N THR A 87 -21.65 8.81 4.69
CA THR A 87 -22.62 8.01 5.45
C THR A 87 -22.11 6.58 5.50
N ILE A 88 -22.06 6.01 6.71
CA ILE A 88 -21.62 4.65 6.96
C ILE A 88 -22.82 3.73 7.00
N TYR A 89 -22.82 2.73 6.13
CA TYR A 89 -23.78 1.61 6.13
C TYR A 89 -23.10 0.34 6.66
N SER A 90 -23.84 -0.72 6.84
CA SER A 90 -23.32 -1.99 7.37
C SER A 90 -22.28 -2.66 6.46
N ASP A 91 -22.35 -2.45 5.16
CA ASP A 91 -21.56 -3.13 4.12
C ASP A 91 -20.73 -2.19 3.25
N HIS A 92 -20.98 -0.88 3.29
CA HIS A 92 -20.26 0.12 2.49
C HIS A 92 -20.34 1.51 3.11
N ILE A 93 -19.63 2.45 2.51
CA ILE A 93 -19.67 3.88 2.84
C ILE A 93 -20.00 4.65 1.56
N THR A 94 -20.90 5.63 1.65
CA THR A 94 -21.13 6.59 0.57
C THR A 94 -20.44 7.92 0.87
N LEU A 95 -19.90 8.56 -0.16
CA LEU A 95 -19.45 9.95 -0.11
C LEU A 95 -20.49 10.81 -0.83
N ASN A 96 -21.01 11.83 -0.16
CA ASN A 96 -22.06 12.70 -0.67
C ASN A 96 -21.44 14.03 -1.11
N SER A 97 -21.56 14.36 -2.39
CA SER A 97 -21.14 15.66 -2.92
C SER A 97 -22.05 16.77 -2.36
N THR A 98 -21.47 17.87 -1.90
CA THR A 98 -22.19 18.96 -1.26
C THR A 98 -22.52 20.13 -2.19
N GLY A 99 -22.04 20.13 -3.44
CA GLY A 99 -22.26 21.24 -4.35
C GLY A 99 -22.00 20.90 -5.82
N GLU A 100 -22.70 21.60 -6.71
CA GLU A 100 -22.55 21.44 -8.17
C GLU A 100 -21.24 22.00 -8.69
N ASN A 101 -20.64 22.95 -7.96
CA ASN A 101 -19.40 23.62 -8.36
C ASN A 101 -18.12 22.90 -7.94
N THR A 102 -18.23 21.73 -7.31
CA THR A 102 -17.05 20.92 -6.95
C THR A 102 -16.60 20.05 -8.12
N ARG A 103 -15.30 19.76 -8.21
CA ARG A 103 -14.80 18.82 -9.23
C ARG A 103 -15.32 17.41 -9.01
N LEU A 104 -15.59 17.03 -7.75
CA LEU A 104 -16.15 15.73 -7.40
C LEU A 104 -17.57 15.53 -7.93
N HIS A 105 -18.31 16.60 -8.22
CA HIS A 105 -19.67 16.52 -8.75
C HIS A 105 -19.78 15.66 -10.03
N GLN A 106 -18.82 15.77 -10.95
CA GLN A 106 -18.81 15.00 -12.21
C GLN A 106 -18.58 13.49 -12.01
N TYR A 107 -18.11 13.07 -10.83
CA TYR A 107 -17.82 11.67 -10.51
C TYR A 107 -18.93 10.97 -9.72
N ARG A 108 -20.12 11.57 -9.64
CA ARG A 108 -21.29 10.99 -8.95
C ARG A 108 -21.87 9.81 -9.72
N HIS A 109 -22.56 8.93 -9.01
CA HIS A 109 -23.45 7.97 -9.64
C HIS A 109 -24.54 8.69 -10.45
N THR A 110 -24.98 8.06 -11.55
CA THR A 110 -26.00 8.68 -12.42
C THR A 110 -27.32 8.83 -11.66
N GLY A 111 -27.82 10.05 -11.57
CA GLY A 111 -29.07 10.36 -10.86
C GLY A 111 -28.96 10.44 -9.33
N GLU A 112 -27.76 10.37 -8.76
CA GLU A 112 -27.52 10.42 -7.32
C GLU A 112 -26.56 11.56 -6.95
N ASN A 113 -26.50 11.88 -5.65
CA ASN A 113 -25.51 12.81 -5.09
C ASN A 113 -24.26 12.11 -4.55
N THR A 114 -24.19 10.79 -4.66
CA THR A 114 -23.10 9.98 -4.12
C THR A 114 -21.96 9.84 -5.11
N ILE A 115 -20.72 10.01 -4.65
CA ILE A 115 -19.49 9.95 -5.45
C ILE A 115 -19.15 8.48 -5.73
N CYS A 116 -19.06 8.13 -7.02
CA CYS A 116 -18.75 6.80 -7.50
C CYS A 116 -17.23 6.55 -7.51
N SER A 117 -16.75 5.65 -6.67
CA SER A 117 -15.34 5.31 -6.58
C SER A 117 -14.78 4.73 -7.89
N VAL A 118 -15.58 4.00 -8.64
CA VAL A 118 -15.20 3.47 -9.97
C VAL A 118 -14.94 4.58 -10.98
N ARG A 119 -15.71 5.69 -10.94
CA ARG A 119 -15.45 6.84 -11.82
C ARG A 119 -14.15 7.53 -11.47
N ILE A 120 -13.82 7.65 -10.19
CA ILE A 120 -12.53 8.18 -9.73
C ILE A 120 -11.38 7.28 -10.22
N LEU A 121 -11.48 5.96 -10.02
CA LEU A 121 -10.48 5.01 -10.53
C LEU A 121 -10.28 5.11 -12.04
N ASN A 122 -11.37 5.24 -12.80
CA ASN A 122 -11.28 5.42 -14.25
C ASN A 122 -10.62 6.76 -14.63
N ALA A 123 -10.82 7.82 -13.85
CA ALA A 123 -10.12 9.09 -14.08
C ALA A 123 -8.61 8.93 -13.91
N PHE A 124 -8.15 8.26 -12.84
CA PHE A 124 -6.72 7.93 -12.67
C PHE A 124 -6.19 7.09 -13.83
N LYS A 125 -6.89 6.01 -14.19
CA LYS A 125 -6.51 5.16 -15.33
C LYS A 125 -6.34 5.97 -16.61
N ASN A 126 -7.32 6.80 -16.97
CA ASN A 126 -7.30 7.59 -18.21
C ASN A 126 -6.16 8.61 -18.20
N ARG A 127 -5.89 9.26 -17.06
CA ARG A 127 -4.76 10.19 -16.92
C ARG A 127 -3.42 9.49 -17.06
N LEU A 128 -3.24 8.35 -16.44
CA LEU A 128 -2.02 7.56 -16.55
C LEU A 128 -1.78 7.10 -18.00
N GLN A 129 -2.82 6.71 -18.72
CA GLN A 129 -2.73 6.36 -20.15
C GLN A 129 -2.28 7.54 -21.03
N GLY A 130 -2.55 8.76 -20.62
CA GLY A 130 -2.09 9.99 -21.30
C GLY A 130 -0.63 10.36 -21.01
N VAL A 131 0.04 9.70 -20.08
CA VAL A 131 1.46 9.96 -19.78
C VAL A 131 2.34 9.28 -20.82
N SER A 132 3.09 10.05 -21.60
CA SER A 132 3.89 9.53 -22.74
C SER A 132 4.87 8.44 -22.34
N GLN A 133 5.48 8.53 -21.14
CA GLN A 133 6.40 7.52 -20.60
C GLN A 133 5.70 6.18 -20.32
N TYR A 134 4.38 6.17 -20.16
CA TYR A 134 3.58 4.97 -19.92
C TYR A 134 2.90 4.41 -21.18
N ALA A 135 3.25 4.89 -22.38
CA ALA A 135 2.66 4.45 -23.65
C ALA A 135 2.73 2.93 -23.90
N LYS A 136 3.73 2.25 -23.28
CA LYS A 136 3.91 0.79 -23.36
C LYS A 136 3.49 0.05 -22.08
N ALA A 137 2.97 0.78 -21.07
CA ALA A 137 2.55 0.19 -19.80
C ALA A 137 1.15 -0.43 -19.95
N GLU A 138 0.92 -1.53 -19.24
CA GLU A 138 -0.43 -2.04 -19.04
C GLU A 138 -1.06 -1.30 -17.84
N ILE A 139 -2.18 -0.61 -18.08
CA ILE A 139 -2.89 0.14 -17.04
C ILE A 139 -4.32 -0.38 -16.95
N ARG A 140 -4.65 -0.96 -15.80
CA ARG A 140 -5.98 -1.55 -15.57
C ARG A 140 -6.55 -1.16 -14.22
N ARG A 141 -7.87 -1.11 -14.12
CA ARG A 141 -8.55 -1.05 -12.83
C ARG A 141 -8.62 -2.45 -12.24
N ASN A 142 -8.26 -2.58 -10.98
CA ASN A 142 -8.32 -3.81 -10.24
C ASN A 142 -8.90 -3.54 -8.84
N GLN A 143 -10.18 -3.87 -8.65
CA GLN A 143 -10.92 -3.63 -7.40
C GLN A 143 -10.77 -2.19 -6.88
N GLU A 144 -10.08 -1.97 -5.76
CA GLU A 144 -9.84 -0.67 -5.14
C GLU A 144 -8.71 0.16 -5.76
N ALA A 145 -7.95 -0.40 -6.68
CA ALA A 145 -6.73 0.20 -7.23
C ALA A 145 -6.78 0.40 -8.75
N VAL A 146 -5.91 1.27 -9.23
CA VAL A 146 -5.43 1.26 -10.61
C VAL A 146 -4.03 0.66 -10.61
N THR A 147 -3.88 -0.50 -11.23
CA THR A 147 -2.58 -1.16 -11.39
C THR A 147 -1.89 -0.61 -12.63
N LEU A 148 -0.67 -0.09 -12.43
CA LEU A 148 0.24 0.37 -13.50
C LEU A 148 1.40 -0.62 -13.59
N ASN A 149 1.40 -1.44 -14.64
CA ASN A 149 2.45 -2.39 -14.94
C ASN A 149 3.41 -1.80 -15.96
N LEU A 150 4.62 -1.51 -15.54
CA LEU A 150 5.68 -0.93 -16.37
C LEU A 150 6.42 -2.03 -17.13
N SER A 151 6.53 -1.91 -18.46
CA SER A 151 7.31 -2.85 -19.28
C SER A 151 8.83 -2.82 -19.02
N SER A 152 9.32 -1.81 -18.31
CA SER A 152 10.74 -1.58 -18.02
C SER A 152 11.14 -1.92 -16.58
N LYS A 153 10.20 -2.40 -15.75
CA LYS A 153 10.40 -2.72 -14.34
C LYS A 153 9.74 -4.05 -14.00
N ASP A 154 10.30 -4.74 -13.03
CA ASP A 154 9.78 -6.02 -12.56
C ASP A 154 8.62 -5.87 -11.55
N TRP A 155 8.28 -4.64 -11.16
CA TRP A 155 7.19 -4.34 -10.22
C TRP A 155 6.08 -3.52 -10.86
N ASN A 156 4.90 -3.67 -10.26
CA ASN A 156 3.73 -2.85 -10.55
C ASN A 156 3.57 -1.76 -9.49
N PHE A 157 2.82 -0.71 -9.86
CA PHE A 157 2.24 0.20 -8.88
C PHE A 157 0.75 -0.07 -8.73
N ASP A 158 0.29 -0.28 -7.49
CA ASP A 158 -1.12 -0.28 -7.15
C ASP A 158 -1.50 1.08 -6.54
N ILE A 159 -2.22 1.87 -7.32
CA ILE A 159 -2.58 3.25 -7.02
C ILE A 159 -4.01 3.27 -6.50
N VAL A 160 -4.18 3.61 -5.22
CA VAL A 160 -5.47 3.68 -4.55
C VAL A 160 -5.81 5.13 -4.24
N PRO A 161 -6.79 5.75 -4.92
CA PRO A 161 -7.27 7.07 -4.55
C PRO A 161 -7.93 7.02 -3.17
N CYS A 162 -7.71 8.04 -2.35
CA CYS A 162 -8.28 8.08 -1.02
C CYS A 162 -8.73 9.47 -0.58
N PHE A 163 -9.65 9.50 0.36
CA PHE A 163 -10.04 10.68 1.12
C PHE A 163 -9.70 10.48 2.58
N MET A 164 -9.57 11.57 3.33
CA MET A 164 -9.41 11.54 4.78
C MET A 164 -10.69 11.99 5.45
N SER A 165 -11.18 11.22 6.44
CA SER A 165 -12.29 11.68 7.28
C SER A 165 -11.85 12.84 8.19
N ASN A 166 -12.81 13.66 8.62
CA ASN A 166 -12.56 14.52 9.75
C ASN A 166 -12.20 13.68 10.99
N ALA A 167 -11.51 14.32 11.94
CA ALA A 167 -11.25 13.71 13.22
C ALA A 167 -12.56 13.53 14.00
N ASP A 168 -12.70 12.37 14.65
CA ASP A 168 -13.79 12.11 15.59
C ASP A 168 -13.58 12.87 16.93
N ALA A 169 -14.48 12.67 17.89
CA ALA A 169 -14.40 13.29 19.21
C ALA A 169 -13.12 12.92 20.00
N PHE A 170 -12.42 11.87 19.60
CA PHE A 170 -11.15 11.42 20.18
C PHE A 170 -9.92 11.85 19.37
N GLY A 171 -10.09 12.73 18.38
CA GLY A 171 -9.04 13.20 17.49
C GLY A 171 -8.57 12.17 16.46
N LYS A 172 -9.29 11.06 16.26
CA LYS A 172 -8.95 9.99 15.31
C LYS A 172 -9.61 10.23 13.97
N ASN A 173 -8.85 10.12 12.91
CA ASN A 173 -9.31 10.10 11.53
C ASN A 173 -8.89 8.80 10.83
N TYR A 174 -9.46 8.53 9.68
CA TYR A 174 -9.19 7.35 8.88
C TYR A 174 -9.30 7.66 7.38
N TYR A 175 -8.76 6.78 6.57
CA TYR A 175 -8.87 6.87 5.13
C TYR A 175 -10.14 6.19 4.62
N LEU A 176 -10.70 6.76 3.56
CA LEU A 176 -11.77 6.18 2.75
C LEU A 176 -11.18 5.85 1.39
N ILE A 177 -11.23 4.57 1.01
CA ILE A 177 -10.72 4.04 -0.27
C ILE A 177 -11.86 3.38 -1.04
N PRO A 178 -11.74 3.21 -2.37
CA PRO A 178 -12.71 2.45 -3.15
C PRO A 178 -12.95 1.05 -2.57
N ASP A 179 -14.18 0.56 -2.67
CA ASP A 179 -14.56 -0.80 -2.29
C ASP A 179 -14.50 -1.81 -3.46
N GLY A 180 -14.21 -1.30 -4.67
CA GLY A 180 -14.22 -2.06 -5.91
C GLY A 180 -15.58 -2.14 -6.60
N LYS A 181 -16.68 -1.74 -5.93
CA LYS A 181 -18.07 -1.87 -6.42
C LYS A 181 -18.75 -0.53 -6.73
N GLY A 182 -18.09 0.58 -6.46
CA GLY A 182 -18.59 1.93 -6.72
C GLY A 182 -18.75 2.77 -5.45
N HIS A 183 -18.69 2.16 -4.28
CA HIS A 183 -18.73 2.81 -2.99
C HIS A 183 -17.35 2.89 -2.36
N TRP A 184 -17.31 3.16 -1.06
CA TRP A 184 -16.09 3.38 -0.29
C TRP A 184 -16.05 2.47 0.92
N LYS A 185 -14.84 2.20 1.42
CA LYS A 185 -14.59 1.47 2.66
C LYS A 185 -13.54 2.17 3.50
N LYS A 186 -13.60 1.95 4.80
CA LYS A 186 -12.64 2.48 5.77
C LYS A 186 -11.36 1.66 5.76
N THR A 187 -10.21 2.35 5.87
CA THR A 187 -8.90 1.76 6.14
C THR A 187 -8.01 2.72 6.90
N ASP A 188 -7.00 2.21 7.56
CA ASP A 188 -5.94 3.04 8.15
C ASP A 188 -4.58 2.31 8.13
N PRO A 189 -3.80 2.44 7.07
CA PRO A 189 -2.50 1.78 6.94
C PRO A 189 -1.45 2.28 7.93
N ARG A 190 -1.69 3.41 8.61
CA ARG A 190 -0.80 3.92 9.65
C ARG A 190 -0.74 2.98 10.85
N VAL A 191 -1.88 2.35 11.20
CA VAL A 191 -1.98 1.39 12.31
C VAL A 191 -1.03 0.22 12.07
N ASP A 192 -1.08 -0.40 10.89
CA ASP A 192 -0.23 -1.54 10.57
C ASP A 192 1.26 -1.15 10.53
N ARG A 193 1.57 -0.02 9.89
CA ARG A 193 2.95 0.47 9.80
C ARG A 193 3.54 0.77 11.18
N ASN A 194 2.79 1.46 12.05
CA ASN A 194 3.23 1.79 13.39
C ASN A 194 3.42 0.51 14.23
N ARG A 195 2.48 -0.42 14.17
CA ARG A 195 2.58 -1.72 14.85
C ARG A 195 3.85 -2.48 14.48
N VAL A 196 4.13 -2.61 13.17
CA VAL A 196 5.37 -3.25 12.69
C VAL A 196 6.60 -2.53 13.23
N SER A 197 6.61 -1.20 13.13
CA SER A 197 7.74 -0.38 13.58
C SER A 197 7.98 -0.51 15.09
N GLU A 198 6.94 -0.37 15.90
CA GLU A 198 7.02 -0.45 17.36
C GLU A 198 7.54 -1.81 17.84
N ILE A 199 6.95 -2.91 17.32
CA ILE A 199 7.36 -4.27 17.69
C ILE A 199 8.79 -4.54 17.23
N ASN A 200 9.16 -4.10 16.02
CA ASN A 200 10.51 -4.30 15.52
C ASN A 200 11.55 -3.52 16.31
N VAL A 201 11.28 -2.26 16.66
CA VAL A 201 12.19 -1.43 17.50
C VAL A 201 12.34 -2.04 18.90
N LYS A 202 11.25 -2.49 19.50
CA LYS A 202 11.25 -3.16 20.81
C LYS A 202 12.12 -4.43 20.85
N ASN A 203 12.35 -5.05 19.67
CA ASN A 203 13.14 -6.26 19.47
C ASN A 203 14.43 -5.99 18.66
N ASP A 204 15.10 -4.87 18.91
CA ASP A 204 16.40 -4.49 18.33
C ASP A 204 16.46 -4.52 16.79
N GLY A 205 15.30 -4.42 16.12
CA GLY A 205 15.23 -4.44 14.65
C GLY A 205 15.21 -5.83 14.02
N ASN A 206 15.16 -6.90 14.79
CA ASN A 206 15.31 -8.28 14.32
C ASN A 206 14.03 -8.90 13.75
N VAL A 207 12.84 -8.45 14.20
CA VAL A 207 11.53 -9.03 13.81
C VAL A 207 11.27 -8.95 12.31
N LEU A 208 11.73 -7.90 11.64
CA LEU A 208 11.59 -7.79 10.17
C LEU A 208 12.30 -8.92 9.43
N ASN A 209 13.45 -9.39 9.92
CA ASN A 209 14.16 -10.52 9.31
C ASN A 209 13.37 -11.82 9.49
N VAL A 210 12.76 -12.04 10.66
CA VAL A 210 11.89 -13.19 10.92
C VAL A 210 10.70 -13.18 9.98
N ILE A 211 9.97 -12.06 9.89
CA ILE A 211 8.82 -11.90 8.98
C ILE A 211 9.23 -12.27 7.55
N ARG A 212 10.34 -11.73 7.06
CA ARG A 212 10.78 -11.97 5.69
C ARG A 212 11.23 -13.41 5.46
N ALA A 213 11.96 -14.01 6.39
CA ALA A 213 12.37 -15.41 6.29
C ALA A 213 11.17 -16.36 6.24
N VAL A 214 10.19 -16.17 7.13
CA VAL A 214 8.98 -17.01 7.19
C VAL A 214 8.09 -16.79 5.96
N LYS A 215 7.95 -15.56 5.47
CA LYS A 215 7.25 -15.27 4.20
C LYS A 215 7.92 -15.98 3.01
N TYR A 216 9.24 -15.97 2.95
CA TYR A 216 9.99 -16.68 1.91
C TYR A 216 9.75 -18.19 1.99
N TRP A 217 9.80 -18.79 3.18
CA TRP A 217 9.51 -20.19 3.40
C TRP A 217 8.07 -20.54 2.98
N GLN A 218 7.09 -19.73 3.36
CA GLN A 218 5.68 -19.93 3.05
C GLN A 218 5.38 -19.87 1.54
N ARG A 219 6.16 -19.12 0.74
CA ARG A 219 6.01 -19.06 -0.72
C ARG A 219 6.40 -20.34 -1.46
N ARG A 220 6.96 -21.33 -0.80
CA ARG A 220 7.34 -22.59 -1.44
C ARG A 220 6.09 -23.34 -1.95
N PRO A 221 6.15 -23.96 -3.16
CA PRO A 221 4.99 -24.66 -3.73
C PRO A 221 4.44 -25.79 -2.85
N THR A 222 5.26 -26.31 -1.94
CA THR A 222 4.89 -27.39 -1.00
C THR A 222 4.16 -26.89 0.23
N MET A 223 4.07 -25.57 0.44
CA MET A 223 3.43 -24.99 1.61
C MET A 223 1.97 -24.65 1.32
N PRO A 224 1.06 -24.82 2.30
CA PRO A 224 -0.32 -24.38 2.17
C PRO A 224 -0.40 -22.88 1.86
N THR A 225 -1.34 -22.47 1.01
CA THR A 225 -1.57 -21.08 0.70
C THR A 225 -2.08 -20.32 1.93
N MET A 226 -1.37 -19.26 2.30
CA MET A 226 -1.75 -18.35 3.38
C MET A 226 -1.57 -16.90 2.93
N SER A 227 -2.46 -16.02 3.36
CA SER A 227 -2.28 -14.58 3.14
C SER A 227 -0.99 -14.09 3.81
N SER A 228 -0.12 -13.42 3.05
CA SER A 228 1.10 -12.82 3.59
C SER A 228 0.83 -11.83 4.72
N TYR A 229 -0.31 -11.12 4.66
CA TYR A 229 -0.74 -10.20 5.72
C TYR A 229 -1.13 -10.95 7.01
N LEU A 230 -1.85 -12.06 6.89
CA LEU A 230 -2.21 -12.90 8.04
C LEU A 230 -0.96 -13.46 8.71
N LEU A 231 -0.02 -14.01 7.92
CA LEU A 231 1.25 -14.53 8.42
C LEU A 231 2.07 -13.46 9.17
N GLU A 232 2.16 -12.26 8.58
CA GLU A 232 2.82 -11.10 9.17
C GLU A 232 2.16 -10.73 10.51
N THR A 233 0.82 -10.73 10.55
CA THR A 233 0.04 -10.43 11.77
C THR A 233 0.29 -11.46 12.87
N MET A 234 0.34 -12.75 12.55
CA MET A 234 0.63 -13.81 13.52
C MET A 234 2.02 -13.66 14.14
N ILE A 235 3.03 -13.36 13.31
CA ILE A 235 4.40 -13.13 13.78
C ILE A 235 4.45 -11.89 14.69
N LEU A 236 3.79 -10.81 14.31
CA LEU A 236 3.71 -9.60 15.12
C LEU A 236 2.99 -9.84 16.46
N ASP A 237 1.93 -10.65 16.47
CA ASP A 237 1.23 -11.03 17.72
C ASP A 237 2.14 -11.84 18.64
N TYR A 238 2.98 -12.72 18.11
CA TYR A 238 3.95 -13.47 18.88
C TYR A 238 4.99 -12.57 19.54
N TYR A 239 5.52 -11.56 18.79
CA TYR A 239 6.55 -10.65 19.32
C TYR A 239 5.99 -9.44 20.09
N LYS A 240 4.69 -9.19 20.10
CA LYS A 240 4.07 -8.03 20.76
C LYS A 240 4.49 -7.86 22.22
N ASN A 241 4.57 -8.98 22.94
CA ASN A 241 4.90 -9.02 24.37
C ASN A 241 6.34 -9.51 24.67
N LYS A 242 7.15 -9.68 23.62
CA LYS A 242 8.55 -10.10 23.71
C LYS A 242 9.50 -8.95 23.44
N THR A 243 10.73 -9.10 23.95
CA THR A 243 11.84 -8.15 23.73
C THR A 243 13.15 -8.87 23.46
N ASP A 244 13.08 -10.15 23.13
CA ASP A 244 14.19 -11.10 23.10
C ASP A 244 14.37 -11.77 21.72
N CYS A 245 13.88 -11.13 20.66
CA CYS A 245 14.10 -11.61 19.30
C CYS A 245 15.61 -11.64 18.97
N LEU A 246 16.13 -12.83 18.73
CA LEU A 246 17.56 -13.02 18.52
C LEU A 246 18.03 -12.37 17.21
N LYS A 247 19.24 -11.87 17.21
CA LYS A 247 19.90 -11.26 16.04
C LYS A 247 20.14 -12.28 14.91
N TYR A 248 20.43 -13.53 15.27
CA TYR A 248 20.77 -14.59 14.33
C TYR A 248 19.52 -15.37 13.97
N ILE A 249 19.13 -15.26 12.70
CA ILE A 249 17.86 -15.79 12.19
C ILE A 249 17.76 -17.32 12.30
N ASP A 250 18.88 -18.03 12.16
CA ASP A 250 18.94 -19.51 12.33
C ASP A 250 18.56 -19.94 13.75
N MET A 251 19.02 -19.19 14.75
CA MET A 251 18.67 -19.44 16.14
C MET A 251 17.23 -19.05 16.45
N GLU A 252 16.78 -17.92 15.91
CA GLU A 252 15.44 -17.41 16.18
C GLU A 252 14.36 -18.29 15.55
N LEU A 253 14.57 -18.83 14.35
CA LEU A 253 13.63 -19.74 13.70
C LEU A 253 13.51 -21.11 14.41
N GLN A 254 14.50 -21.48 15.24
CA GLN A 254 14.40 -22.68 16.09
C GLN A 254 13.59 -22.41 17.35
N ALA A 255 13.53 -21.16 17.81
CA ALA A 255 12.80 -20.75 19.00
C ALA A 255 11.34 -20.33 18.74
N LEU A 256 10.98 -20.09 17.47
CA LEU A 256 9.65 -19.67 17.00
C LEU A 256 8.69 -20.84 16.88
#